data_910e233330fb05f4b5ab6a77d8239a5f
#
_entry.id   910e233330fb05f4b5ab6a77d8239a5f
#
_cell.length_a   1.000
_cell.length_b   1.000
_cell.length_c   1.000
_cell.angle_alpha   90.00
_cell.angle_beta   90.00
_cell.angle_gamma   90.00
#
_symmetry.space_group_name_H-M   'P 1'
#
loop_
_entity.id
_entity.type
_entity.pdbx_description
1 polymer ?
#
loop_
_entity_poly.entity_id
_entity_poly.type
_entity_poly.pdbx_seq_one_letter_code
_entity_poly.pdbx_strand_id
1 'polypeptide(L)'
;MKISRLFTLTAIAAISLVACKKSFTIGGSTFNPQVNMSTYDYLKTNKLFDTLVIMIDKAGLKDELNQAGTFFAVTNFSIRNFVQDRRDSVRMWLNDENYPYTFDSLDLPSLRDTIRSYMFKDRITRDMISAKGAYRKANDGEMRLIQLLATTDYTTNVFVTSPQYLYLTKIIPWNGYPVPADSTQLAGVQPQQLLQAVCQTSGILTTTGVLHVVNNDHTFDFYGDNN
;
A
#
# COMPACT_ATOMS: atom_id res chain seq x y z
N MET A 1 -64.92 31.82 -10.57
CA MET A 1 -63.61 32.11 -11.23
C MET A 1 -62.44 32.35 -10.27
N LYS A 2 -62.59 32.60 -8.96
CA LYS A 2 -61.50 32.84 -8.00
C LYS A 2 -60.95 31.56 -7.37
N ILE A 3 -61.75 30.49 -7.24
CA ILE A 3 -61.36 29.22 -6.60
C ILE A 3 -60.45 28.36 -7.50
N SER A 4 -60.67 28.43 -8.84
CA SER A 4 -59.84 27.70 -9.81
C SER A 4 -58.40 28.21 -9.87
N ARG A 5 -58.17 29.53 -9.66
CA ARG A 5 -56.80 30.12 -9.63
C ARG A 5 -56.02 29.78 -8.37
N LEU A 6 -56.72 29.55 -7.26
CA LEU A 6 -56.10 29.13 -6.02
C LEU A 6 -55.57 27.70 -6.07
N PHE A 7 -56.34 26.81 -6.72
CA PHE A 7 -55.92 25.41 -6.92
C PHE A 7 -54.75 25.24 -7.88
N THR A 8 -54.66 26.09 -8.91
CA THR A 8 -53.52 26.06 -9.84
C THR A 8 -52.23 26.61 -9.17
N LEU A 9 -52.31 27.63 -8.32
CA LEU A 9 -51.16 28.16 -7.58
C LEU A 9 -50.62 27.17 -6.54
N THR A 10 -51.51 26.45 -5.83
CA THR A 10 -51.08 25.41 -4.87
C THR A 10 -50.45 24.19 -5.54
N ALA A 11 -50.91 23.79 -6.73
CA ALA A 11 -50.35 22.69 -7.51
C ALA A 11 -48.92 23.02 -8.02
N ILE A 12 -48.68 24.26 -8.45
CA ILE A 12 -47.36 24.72 -8.91
C ILE A 12 -46.35 24.81 -7.73
N ALA A 13 -46.80 25.24 -6.55
CA ALA A 13 -45.97 25.29 -5.36
C ALA A 13 -45.58 23.90 -4.80
N ALA A 14 -46.44 22.88 -5.01
CA ALA A 14 -46.16 21.51 -4.60
C ALA A 14 -45.13 20.81 -5.51
N ILE A 15 -45.05 21.18 -6.79
CA ILE A 15 -44.10 20.62 -7.76
C ILE A 15 -42.68 21.17 -7.54
N SER A 16 -42.52 22.37 -7.01
CA SER A 16 -41.22 22.98 -6.74
C SER A 16 -40.50 22.39 -5.51
N LEU A 17 -41.18 21.59 -4.68
CA LEU A 17 -40.58 20.93 -3.51
C LEU A 17 -39.94 19.55 -3.81
N VAL A 18 -40.12 19.04 -5.03
CA VAL A 18 -39.47 17.83 -5.53
C VAL A 18 -38.22 18.19 -6.34
N ALA A 19 -37.53 19.28 -6.00
CA ALA A 19 -36.20 19.54 -6.52
C ALA A 19 -35.27 18.48 -5.98
N CYS A 20 -34.96 17.50 -6.81
CA CYS A 20 -33.99 16.45 -6.59
C CYS A 20 -32.76 17.03 -5.86
N LYS A 21 -32.47 16.53 -4.67
CA LYS A 21 -31.12 16.56 -4.13
C LYS A 21 -30.25 15.74 -5.09
N LYS A 22 -29.77 16.38 -6.15
CA LYS A 22 -28.64 15.84 -6.88
C LYS A 22 -27.45 15.89 -5.91
N SER A 23 -27.15 14.75 -5.30
CA SER A 23 -25.84 14.55 -4.74
C SER A 23 -24.85 14.61 -5.92
N PHE A 24 -24.20 15.73 -6.09
CA PHE A 24 -23.06 15.81 -6.99
C PHE A 24 -21.94 14.98 -6.37
N THR A 25 -21.84 13.72 -6.76
CA THR A 25 -20.61 12.97 -6.61
C THR A 25 -19.67 13.50 -7.67
N ILE A 26 -18.82 14.47 -7.30
CA ILE A 26 -17.71 14.92 -8.14
C ILE A 26 -16.68 13.81 -8.08
N GLY A 27 -16.57 13.04 -9.15
CA GLY A 27 -15.58 11.96 -9.29
C GLY A 27 -16.28 10.60 -9.42
N GLY A 28 -15.98 9.92 -10.50
CA GLY A 28 -16.26 8.59 -10.96
C GLY A 28 -17.03 7.61 -10.06
N SER A 29 -17.30 6.42 -10.58
CA SER A 29 -17.94 5.33 -9.86
C SER A 29 -17.43 5.22 -8.42
N THR A 30 -18.33 5.12 -7.44
CA THR A 30 -17.97 4.79 -6.06
C THR A 30 -17.00 3.60 -6.09
N PHE A 31 -15.76 3.83 -5.66
CA PHE A 31 -14.75 2.77 -5.57
C PHE A 31 -15.31 1.67 -4.66
N ASN A 32 -15.59 0.51 -5.22
CA ASN A 32 -15.92 -0.67 -4.44
C ASN A 32 -14.60 -1.37 -4.09
N PRO A 33 -14.16 -1.34 -2.83
CA PRO A 33 -12.91 -1.99 -2.42
C PRO A 33 -12.99 -3.52 -2.45
N GLN A 34 -14.21 -4.09 -2.55
CA GLN A 34 -14.42 -5.53 -2.49
C GLN A 34 -14.23 -6.18 -3.85
N VAL A 35 -13.40 -7.21 -3.89
CA VAL A 35 -13.19 -8.07 -5.06
C VAL A 35 -13.50 -9.52 -4.69
N ASN A 36 -14.29 -10.20 -5.55
CA ASN A 36 -14.71 -11.58 -5.30
C ASN A 36 -13.65 -12.59 -5.81
N MET A 37 -12.42 -12.44 -5.34
CA MET A 37 -11.32 -13.36 -5.65
C MET A 37 -10.29 -13.38 -4.52
N SER A 38 -9.44 -14.41 -4.47
CA SER A 38 -8.34 -14.49 -3.51
C SER A 38 -7.29 -13.40 -3.78
N THR A 39 -6.44 -13.12 -2.79
CA THR A 39 -5.34 -12.16 -2.97
C THR A 39 -4.41 -12.58 -4.11
N TYR A 40 -4.04 -13.85 -4.17
CA TYR A 40 -3.19 -14.37 -5.25
C TYR A 40 -3.86 -14.24 -6.63
N ASP A 41 -5.15 -14.60 -6.75
CA ASP A 41 -5.86 -14.51 -8.03
C ASP A 41 -6.01 -13.05 -8.48
N TYR A 42 -6.24 -12.11 -7.54
CA TYR A 42 -6.25 -10.69 -7.85
C TYR A 42 -4.92 -10.22 -8.45
N LEU A 43 -3.78 -10.60 -7.85
CA LEU A 43 -2.47 -10.24 -8.39
C LEU A 43 -2.30 -10.74 -9.82
N LYS A 44 -2.75 -11.95 -10.14
CA LYS A 44 -2.69 -12.53 -11.50
C LYS A 44 -3.53 -11.80 -12.54
N THR A 45 -4.55 -11.05 -12.13
CA THR A 45 -5.39 -10.30 -13.08
C THR A 45 -4.75 -9.00 -13.54
N ASN A 46 -3.68 -8.54 -12.90
CA ASN A 46 -3.07 -7.25 -13.16
C ASN A 46 -1.59 -7.39 -13.50
N LYS A 47 -1.23 -7.02 -14.73
CA LYS A 47 0.14 -7.08 -15.27
C LYS A 47 1.18 -6.32 -14.43
N LEU A 48 0.74 -5.40 -13.57
CA LEU A 48 1.62 -4.69 -12.64
C LEU A 48 2.34 -5.62 -11.65
N PHE A 49 1.82 -6.84 -11.46
CA PHE A 49 2.32 -7.82 -10.49
C PHE A 49 2.87 -9.10 -11.13
N ASP A 50 3.04 -9.18 -12.44
CA ASP A 50 3.47 -10.41 -13.13
C ASP A 50 4.77 -10.98 -12.53
N THR A 51 5.77 -10.13 -12.29
CA THR A 51 7.04 -10.55 -11.68
C THR A 51 6.86 -10.99 -10.23
N LEU A 52 6.03 -10.27 -9.47
CA LEU A 52 5.71 -10.64 -8.08
C LEU A 52 5.03 -12.02 -8.00
N VAL A 53 4.09 -12.31 -8.91
CA VAL A 53 3.41 -13.61 -8.99
C VAL A 53 4.42 -14.73 -9.26
N ILE A 54 5.35 -14.53 -10.22
CA ILE A 54 6.43 -15.49 -10.50
C ILE A 54 7.29 -15.73 -9.25
N MET A 55 7.62 -14.67 -8.51
CA MET A 55 8.42 -14.76 -7.27
C MET A 55 7.66 -15.51 -6.16
N ILE A 56 6.36 -15.26 -6.00
CA ILE A 56 5.49 -15.96 -5.03
C ILE A 56 5.41 -17.45 -5.36
N ASP A 57 5.25 -17.81 -6.64
CA ASP A 57 5.20 -19.19 -7.09
C ASP A 57 6.54 -19.90 -6.87
N LYS A 58 7.66 -19.26 -7.23
CA LYS A 58 9.01 -19.77 -7.00
C LYS A 58 9.30 -19.98 -5.50
N ALA A 59 8.84 -19.06 -4.67
CA ALA A 59 8.98 -19.14 -3.21
C ALA A 59 8.03 -20.16 -2.57
N GLY A 60 7.00 -20.65 -3.27
CA GLY A 60 5.98 -21.55 -2.73
C GLY A 60 5.10 -20.89 -1.67
N LEU A 61 4.82 -19.59 -1.81
CA LEU A 61 4.09 -18.78 -0.81
C LEU A 61 2.62 -18.55 -1.15
N LYS A 62 2.10 -19.13 -2.23
CA LYS A 62 0.71 -18.95 -2.68
C LYS A 62 -0.31 -19.25 -1.57
N ASP A 63 -0.15 -20.39 -0.89
CA ASP A 63 -1.09 -20.80 0.16
C ASP A 63 -0.99 -19.93 1.40
N GLU A 64 0.22 -19.50 1.77
CA GLU A 64 0.46 -18.55 2.86
C GLU A 64 -0.17 -17.18 2.54
N LEU A 65 0.00 -16.68 1.32
CA LEU A 65 -0.59 -15.43 0.85
C LEU A 65 -2.13 -15.44 0.87
N ASN A 66 -2.72 -16.61 0.61
CA ASN A 66 -4.17 -16.78 0.62
C ASN A 66 -4.76 -17.11 2.01
N GLN A 67 -3.95 -17.10 3.06
CA GLN A 67 -4.46 -17.11 4.43
C GLN A 67 -5.03 -15.73 4.78
N ALA A 68 -5.91 -15.71 5.81
CA ALA A 68 -6.47 -14.46 6.30
C ALA A 68 -5.34 -13.54 6.81
N GLY A 69 -5.32 -12.28 6.33
CA GLY A 69 -4.28 -11.34 6.73
C GLY A 69 -4.23 -10.10 5.86
N THR A 70 -3.06 -9.48 5.80
CA THR A 70 -2.79 -8.32 4.96
C THR A 70 -1.52 -8.55 4.14
N PHE A 71 -1.56 -8.12 2.88
CA PHE A 71 -0.41 -8.12 2.01
C PHE A 71 -0.17 -6.72 1.43
N PHE A 72 1.07 -6.26 1.50
CA PHE A 72 1.54 -5.05 0.83
C PHE A 72 2.24 -5.46 -0.47
N ALA A 73 1.50 -5.47 -1.57
CA ALA A 73 2.03 -5.90 -2.85
C ALA A 73 3.00 -4.85 -3.43
N VAL A 74 4.20 -5.30 -3.75
CA VAL A 74 5.16 -4.54 -4.52
C VAL A 74 4.90 -4.68 -6.01
N THR A 75 5.26 -3.70 -6.80
CA THR A 75 5.04 -3.70 -8.24
C THR A 75 6.23 -4.27 -9.00
N ASN A 76 6.05 -4.59 -10.28
CA ASN A 76 7.16 -4.96 -11.17
C ASN A 76 8.25 -3.87 -11.22
N PHE A 77 7.86 -2.59 -11.02
CA PHE A 77 8.82 -1.47 -10.96
C PHE A 77 9.70 -1.57 -9.72
N SER A 78 9.13 -1.82 -8.55
CA SER A 78 9.89 -2.01 -7.30
C SER A 78 10.89 -3.16 -7.40
N ILE A 79 10.48 -4.27 -8.01
CA ILE A 79 11.34 -5.44 -8.21
C ILE A 79 12.45 -5.12 -9.21
N ARG A 80 12.14 -4.40 -10.29
CA ARG A 80 13.14 -3.97 -11.28
C ARG A 80 14.17 -3.03 -10.67
N ASN A 81 13.76 -2.05 -9.86
CA ASN A 81 14.65 -1.12 -9.16
C ASN A 81 15.63 -1.92 -8.29
N PHE A 82 15.12 -2.84 -7.47
CA PHE A 82 15.93 -3.72 -6.64
C PHE A 82 16.97 -4.52 -7.46
N VAL A 83 16.54 -5.18 -8.54
CA VAL A 83 17.44 -5.97 -9.40
C VAL A 83 18.51 -5.08 -10.03
N GLN A 84 18.17 -3.87 -10.43
CA GLN A 84 19.10 -2.92 -11.00
C GLN A 84 20.15 -2.49 -9.96
N ASP A 85 19.72 -2.04 -8.79
CA ASP A 85 20.61 -1.57 -7.72
C ASP A 85 21.53 -2.69 -7.21
N ARG A 86 20.98 -3.89 -7.04
CA ARG A 86 21.77 -5.07 -6.64
C ARG A 86 22.78 -5.44 -7.72
N ARG A 87 22.40 -5.42 -8.99
CA ARG A 87 23.29 -5.70 -10.10
C ARG A 87 24.47 -4.72 -10.12
N ASP A 88 24.17 -3.42 -10.00
CA ASP A 88 25.19 -2.38 -10.03
C ASP A 88 26.15 -2.50 -8.84
N SER A 89 25.62 -2.81 -7.65
CA SER A 89 26.43 -3.09 -6.45
C SER A 89 27.34 -4.31 -6.63
N VAL A 90 26.81 -5.42 -7.17
CA VAL A 90 27.59 -6.66 -7.38
C VAL A 90 28.65 -6.46 -8.45
N ARG A 91 28.34 -5.78 -9.56
CA ARG A 91 29.29 -5.45 -10.61
C ARG A 91 30.45 -4.58 -10.10
N MET A 92 30.14 -3.58 -9.29
CA MET A 92 31.15 -2.74 -8.66
C MET A 92 32.04 -3.54 -7.70
N TRP A 93 31.43 -4.41 -6.88
CA TRP A 93 32.18 -5.23 -5.92
C TRP A 93 33.08 -6.26 -6.61
N LEU A 94 32.61 -6.90 -7.70
CA LEU A 94 33.39 -7.87 -8.49
C LEU A 94 34.32 -7.22 -9.50
N ASN A 95 34.21 -5.92 -9.72
CA ASN A 95 34.89 -5.19 -10.81
C ASN A 95 34.60 -5.85 -12.19
N ASP A 96 33.37 -6.29 -12.41
CA ASP A 96 32.89 -6.94 -13.64
C ASP A 96 31.60 -6.30 -14.10
N GLU A 97 31.68 -5.39 -15.08
CA GLU A 97 30.53 -4.67 -15.64
C GLU A 97 29.52 -5.59 -16.35
N ASN A 98 29.93 -6.79 -16.76
CA ASN A 98 29.09 -7.73 -17.50
C ASN A 98 28.46 -8.80 -16.61
N TYR A 99 28.71 -8.78 -15.29
CA TYR A 99 28.16 -9.78 -14.39
C TYR A 99 26.64 -9.85 -14.47
N PRO A 100 26.05 -11.03 -14.81
CA PRO A 100 24.62 -11.18 -14.96
C PRO A 100 23.95 -11.30 -13.58
N TYR A 101 23.13 -10.32 -13.23
CA TYR A 101 22.32 -10.37 -12.00
C TYR A 101 20.85 -10.16 -12.37
N THR A 102 20.00 -11.07 -11.91
CA THR A 102 18.53 -11.05 -12.09
C THR A 102 17.85 -11.39 -10.78
N PHE A 103 16.53 -11.33 -10.70
CA PHE A 103 15.81 -11.79 -9.51
C PHE A 103 16.02 -13.30 -9.23
N ASP A 104 16.38 -14.08 -10.25
CA ASP A 104 16.75 -15.49 -10.09
C ASP A 104 18.10 -15.69 -9.38
N SER A 105 18.89 -14.63 -9.26
CA SER A 105 20.15 -14.65 -8.50
C SER A 105 19.92 -14.63 -6.98
N LEU A 106 18.69 -14.33 -6.54
CA LEU A 106 18.32 -14.45 -5.13
C LEU A 106 18.19 -15.92 -4.73
N ASP A 107 18.79 -16.29 -3.62
CA ASP A 107 18.55 -17.60 -3.03
C ASP A 107 17.10 -17.72 -2.51
N LEU A 108 16.58 -18.93 -2.47
CA LEU A 108 15.19 -19.19 -2.15
C LEU A 108 14.79 -18.81 -0.70
N PRO A 109 15.61 -19.06 0.33
CA PRO A 109 15.34 -18.56 1.68
C PRO A 109 15.21 -17.03 1.74
N SER A 110 16.16 -16.29 1.21
CA SER A 110 16.13 -14.82 1.18
C SER A 110 14.91 -14.30 0.43
N LEU A 111 14.56 -14.90 -0.71
CA LEU A 111 13.36 -14.53 -1.46
C LEU A 111 12.08 -14.73 -0.64
N ARG A 112 11.97 -15.86 0.09
CA ARG A 112 10.83 -16.14 0.96
C ARG A 112 10.70 -15.11 2.08
N ASP A 113 11.80 -14.83 2.77
CA ASP A 113 11.80 -13.91 3.89
C ASP A 113 11.50 -12.48 3.42
N THR A 114 12.06 -12.07 2.28
CA THR A 114 11.74 -10.76 1.71
C THR A 114 10.26 -10.64 1.34
N ILE A 115 9.64 -11.65 0.70
CA ILE A 115 8.20 -11.60 0.39
C ILE A 115 7.38 -11.58 1.70
N ARG A 116 7.76 -12.37 2.71
CA ARG A 116 7.11 -12.41 4.02
C ARG A 116 7.19 -11.10 4.79
N SER A 117 8.18 -10.26 4.51
CA SER A 117 8.32 -8.94 5.13
C SER A 117 7.18 -7.99 4.79
N TYR A 118 6.43 -8.28 3.72
CA TYR A 118 5.23 -7.56 3.28
C TYR A 118 3.92 -8.25 3.67
N MET A 119 3.98 -9.40 4.35
CA MET A 119 2.81 -10.20 4.75
C MET A 119 2.57 -10.07 6.25
N PHE A 120 1.30 -9.94 6.65
CA PHE A 120 0.87 -9.82 8.04
C PHE A 120 -0.30 -10.74 8.31
N LYS A 121 -0.33 -11.38 9.48
CA LYS A 121 -1.45 -12.21 9.91
C LYS A 121 -2.70 -11.41 10.25
N ASP A 122 -2.53 -10.15 10.65
CA ASP A 122 -3.64 -9.27 11.00
C ASP A 122 -4.33 -8.72 9.74
N ARG A 123 -5.66 -8.56 9.80
CA ARG A 123 -6.40 -7.77 8.79
C ARG A 123 -6.24 -6.30 9.12
N ILE A 124 -5.36 -5.62 8.40
CA ILE A 124 -5.03 -4.21 8.59
C ILE A 124 -5.76 -3.40 7.52
N THR A 125 -6.85 -2.75 7.89
CA THR A 125 -7.57 -1.84 7.00
C THR A 125 -7.17 -0.39 7.28
N ARG A 126 -7.38 0.50 6.32
CA ARG A 126 -6.98 1.91 6.42
C ARG A 126 -7.61 2.62 7.64
N ASP A 127 -8.86 2.31 7.97
CA ASP A 127 -9.62 2.89 9.09
C ASP A 127 -9.10 2.47 10.47
N MET A 128 -8.31 1.40 10.54
CA MET A 128 -7.66 0.94 11.77
C MET A 128 -6.33 1.65 12.07
N ILE A 129 -5.82 2.44 11.11
CA ILE A 129 -4.48 3.06 11.20
C ILE A 129 -4.63 4.56 11.43
N SER A 130 -3.82 5.07 12.33
CA SER A 130 -3.70 6.51 12.65
C SER A 130 -2.30 7.05 12.28
N ALA A 131 -2.11 8.35 12.48
CA ALA A 131 -0.78 8.98 12.32
C ALA A 131 0.25 8.46 13.33
N LYS A 132 -0.18 8.03 14.53
CA LYS A 132 0.72 7.37 15.49
C LYS A 132 1.26 6.05 14.98
N GLY A 133 0.51 5.42 14.07
CA GLY A 133 0.85 4.16 13.46
C GLY A 133 0.50 2.93 14.29
N ALA A 134 0.63 1.80 13.64
CA ALA A 134 0.50 0.47 14.22
C ALA A 134 1.81 -0.28 13.99
N TYR A 135 2.49 -0.64 15.06
CA TYR A 135 3.71 -1.42 15.01
C TYR A 135 3.35 -2.89 15.02
N ARG A 136 3.59 -3.60 13.92
CA ARG A 136 3.09 -4.95 13.67
C ARG A 136 4.23 -5.87 13.24
N LYS A 137 4.13 -7.12 13.67
CA LYS A 137 5.07 -8.16 13.27
C LYS A 137 4.68 -8.71 11.90
N ALA A 138 5.59 -8.63 10.94
CA ALA A 138 5.43 -9.25 9.63
C ALA A 138 5.73 -10.76 9.70
N ASN A 139 5.42 -11.48 8.63
CA ASN A 139 5.59 -12.95 8.61
C ASN A 139 7.07 -13.38 8.53
N ASP A 140 7.99 -12.48 8.18
CA ASP A 140 9.45 -12.69 8.31
C ASP A 140 9.93 -12.68 9.78
N GLY A 141 9.07 -12.24 10.70
CA GLY A 141 9.38 -12.13 12.13
C GLY A 141 9.82 -10.74 12.57
N GLU A 142 10.12 -9.83 11.66
CA GLU A 142 10.51 -8.46 11.99
C GLU A 142 9.30 -7.54 12.18
N MET A 143 9.53 -6.44 12.91
CA MET A 143 8.50 -5.43 13.13
C MET A 143 8.47 -4.41 11.99
N ARG A 144 7.25 -3.99 11.63
CA ARG A 144 7.01 -2.90 10.66
C ARG A 144 6.09 -1.86 11.30
N LEU A 145 6.37 -0.59 11.01
CA LEU A 145 5.50 0.50 11.40
C LEU A 145 4.58 0.87 10.22
N ILE A 146 3.26 0.82 10.46
CA ILE A 146 2.25 1.14 9.46
C ILE A 146 1.56 2.41 9.90
N GLN A 147 1.61 3.48 9.10
CA GLN A 147 1.11 4.80 9.45
C GLN A 147 0.19 5.38 8.37
N LEU A 148 -0.74 6.22 8.80
CA LEU A 148 -1.57 7.04 7.93
C LEU A 148 -1.10 8.49 8.07
N LEU A 149 -0.30 8.97 7.10
CA LEU A 149 0.31 10.29 7.16
C LEU A 149 -0.27 11.22 6.10
N ALA A 150 -0.46 12.49 6.47
CA ALA A 150 -0.84 13.52 5.50
C ALA A 150 0.35 13.83 4.58
N THR A 151 0.06 13.99 3.29
CA THR A 151 1.07 14.48 2.34
C THR A 151 1.05 16.00 2.25
N THR A 152 2.21 16.59 2.03
CA THR A 152 2.36 18.02 1.73
C THR A 152 2.37 18.31 0.23
N ASP A 153 2.35 17.28 -0.63
CA ASP A 153 2.50 17.41 -2.08
C ASP A 153 1.32 18.14 -2.76
N TYR A 154 0.18 18.24 -2.07
CA TYR A 154 -1.03 18.91 -2.57
C TYR A 154 -1.40 20.12 -1.70
N THR A 155 -0.47 21.03 -1.52
CA THR A 155 -0.70 22.29 -0.77
C THR A 155 -1.46 23.35 -1.58
N THR A 156 -2.38 22.95 -2.43
CA THR A 156 -3.24 23.89 -3.14
C THR A 156 -4.49 24.18 -2.30
N ASN A 157 -4.99 25.42 -2.36
CA ASN A 157 -6.22 25.89 -1.69
C ASN A 157 -7.52 25.10 -2.08
N VAL A 158 -7.37 23.96 -2.75
CA VAL A 158 -8.48 23.14 -3.25
C VAL A 158 -8.92 22.10 -2.22
N PHE A 159 -8.04 21.68 -1.32
CA PHE A 159 -8.37 20.67 -0.31
C PHE A 159 -8.52 21.30 1.07
N VAL A 160 -9.65 21.07 1.70
CA VAL A 160 -9.92 21.48 3.09
C VAL A 160 -9.05 20.70 4.08
N THR A 161 -8.65 19.48 3.70
CA THR A 161 -7.74 18.62 4.47
C THR A 161 -6.74 17.98 3.52
N SER A 162 -5.46 17.89 3.95
CA SER A 162 -4.44 17.21 3.17
C SER A 162 -4.78 15.73 2.98
N PRO A 163 -4.65 15.20 1.75
CA PRO A 163 -4.79 13.76 1.53
C PRO A 163 -3.84 12.96 2.42
N GLN A 164 -4.31 11.82 2.91
CA GLN A 164 -3.50 10.93 3.73
C GLN A 164 -3.17 9.65 2.96
N TYR A 165 -1.93 9.24 3.02
CA TYR A 165 -1.45 7.98 2.45
C TYR A 165 -1.08 6.99 3.54
N LEU A 166 -1.27 5.71 3.22
CA LEU A 166 -0.79 4.62 4.05
C LEU A 166 0.69 4.40 3.74
N TYR A 167 1.49 4.30 4.78
CA TYR A 167 2.93 4.01 4.70
C TYR A 167 3.23 2.69 5.38
N LEU A 168 4.04 1.87 4.71
CA LEU A 168 4.73 0.72 5.30
C LEU A 168 6.16 1.14 5.55
N THR A 169 6.62 1.04 6.80
CA THR A 169 7.95 1.52 7.21
C THR A 169 8.75 0.38 7.83
N LYS A 170 9.95 0.13 7.30
CA LYS A 170 10.99 -0.68 7.94
C LYS A 170 11.84 0.25 8.78
N ILE A 171 12.07 -0.10 10.05
CA ILE A 171 12.96 0.65 10.94
C ILE A 171 14.28 -0.09 11.01
N ILE A 172 15.37 0.60 10.70
CA ILE A 172 16.72 0.04 10.71
C ILE A 172 17.54 0.60 11.88
N PRO A 173 18.59 -0.09 12.35
CA PRO A 173 19.54 0.48 13.28
C PRO A 173 20.34 1.60 12.59
N TRP A 174 20.58 2.70 13.31
CA TRP A 174 21.35 3.83 12.77
C TRP A 174 22.14 4.52 13.87
N ASN A 175 23.44 4.71 13.66
CA ASN A 175 24.33 5.48 14.52
C ASN A 175 24.17 5.22 16.05
N GLY A 176 24.09 3.93 16.43
CA GLY A 176 23.91 3.51 17.83
C GLY A 176 22.47 3.47 18.32
N TYR A 177 21.48 3.93 17.52
CA TYR A 177 20.07 3.77 17.82
C TYR A 177 19.60 2.38 17.35
N PRO A 178 19.10 1.53 18.27
CA PRO A 178 18.59 0.20 17.90
C PRO A 178 17.23 0.27 17.25
N VAL A 179 16.82 -0.82 16.61
CA VAL A 179 15.42 -1.01 16.19
C VAL A 179 14.56 -1.16 17.46
N PRO A 180 13.40 -0.44 17.56
CA PRO A 180 12.49 -0.58 18.68
C PRO A 180 12.01 -2.03 18.85
N ALA A 181 12.00 -2.52 20.08
CA ALA A 181 11.45 -3.83 20.41
C ALA A 181 9.92 -3.83 20.40
N ASP A 182 9.30 -2.69 20.74
CA ASP A 182 7.85 -2.52 20.81
C ASP A 182 7.43 -1.05 20.54
N SER A 183 6.13 -0.82 20.51
CA SER A 183 5.53 0.49 20.19
C SER A 183 5.83 1.60 21.22
N THR A 184 6.25 1.27 22.44
CA THR A 184 6.58 2.29 23.47
C THR A 184 7.87 3.03 23.16
N GLN A 185 8.76 2.40 22.41
CA GLN A 185 10.06 2.92 22.03
C GLN A 185 10.04 3.74 20.72
N LEU A 186 8.91 3.81 20.02
CA LEU A 186 8.79 4.52 18.73
C LEU A 186 9.08 6.02 18.84
N ALA A 187 8.85 6.64 20.01
CA ALA A 187 9.12 8.06 20.21
C ALA A 187 10.61 8.43 20.12
N GLY A 188 11.52 7.45 20.27
CA GLY A 188 12.97 7.62 20.17
C GLY A 188 13.56 7.39 18.79
N VAL A 189 12.73 6.96 17.83
CA VAL A 189 13.20 6.62 16.47
C VAL A 189 13.61 7.89 15.72
N GLN A 190 14.80 7.84 15.13
CA GLN A 190 15.33 8.93 14.33
C GLN A 190 14.83 8.86 12.88
N PRO A 191 14.63 9.98 12.19
CA PRO A 191 14.18 9.98 10.79
C PRO A 191 15.04 9.09 9.87
N GLN A 192 16.36 9.05 10.11
CA GLN A 192 17.32 8.26 9.34
C GLN A 192 17.19 6.74 9.53
N GLN A 193 16.43 6.31 10.54
CA GLN A 193 16.10 4.90 10.73
C GLN A 193 14.89 4.45 9.88
N LEU A 194 14.14 5.38 9.30
CA LEU A 194 12.87 5.11 8.66
C LEU A 194 13.03 4.87 7.16
N LEU A 195 12.87 3.64 6.71
CA LEU A 195 12.71 3.30 5.30
C LEU A 195 11.22 3.24 5.01
N GLN A 196 10.69 4.23 4.29
CA GLN A 196 9.26 4.42 4.11
C GLN A 196 8.82 4.08 2.69
N ALA A 197 7.86 3.17 2.58
CA ALA A 197 7.19 2.85 1.34
C ALA A 197 5.73 3.36 1.39
N VAL A 198 5.39 4.30 0.52
CA VAL A 198 4.02 4.82 0.41
C VAL A 198 3.14 3.88 -0.40
N CYS A 199 1.89 3.68 0.02
CA CYS A 199 0.93 2.91 -0.76
C CYS A 199 0.21 3.81 -1.77
N GLN A 200 0.33 3.49 -3.06
CA GLN A 200 -0.42 4.14 -4.13
C GLN A 200 -1.90 3.69 -4.17
N THR A 201 -2.20 2.49 -3.66
CA THR A 201 -3.56 1.98 -3.49
C THR A 201 -3.65 1.28 -2.14
N SER A 202 -4.73 1.53 -1.40
CA SER A 202 -4.91 0.91 -0.09
C SER A 202 -6.34 0.42 0.11
N GLY A 203 -6.47 -0.75 0.78
CA GLY A 203 -7.76 -1.25 1.23
C GLY A 203 -8.55 -2.04 0.19
N ILE A 204 -7.90 -2.73 -0.75
CA ILE A 204 -8.56 -3.72 -1.60
C ILE A 204 -8.92 -4.92 -0.72
N LEU A 205 -10.21 -5.23 -0.63
CA LEU A 205 -10.73 -6.33 0.18
C LEU A 205 -10.95 -7.56 -0.71
N THR A 206 -10.04 -8.52 -0.60
CA THR A 206 -10.15 -9.82 -1.28
C THR A 206 -10.94 -10.81 -0.43
N THR A 207 -11.28 -11.96 -0.97
CA THR A 207 -11.95 -13.04 -0.21
C THR A 207 -11.04 -13.62 0.89
N THR A 208 -9.73 -13.47 0.75
CA THR A 208 -8.74 -14.03 1.68
C THR A 208 -8.09 -12.97 2.58
N GLY A 209 -8.16 -11.66 2.26
CA GLY A 209 -7.46 -10.68 3.09
C GLY A 209 -7.66 -9.24 2.67
N VAL A 210 -6.75 -8.40 3.12
CA VAL A 210 -6.62 -7.00 2.72
C VAL A 210 -5.35 -6.85 1.88
N LEU A 211 -5.47 -6.16 0.75
CA LEU A 211 -4.36 -5.87 -0.12
C LEU A 211 -4.12 -4.35 -0.18
N HIS A 212 -2.89 -3.96 0.05
CA HIS A 212 -2.36 -2.62 -0.23
C HIS A 212 -1.32 -2.73 -1.33
N VAL A 213 -1.19 -1.71 -2.16
CA VAL A 213 -0.21 -1.69 -3.25
C VAL A 213 0.79 -0.57 -2.97
N VAL A 214 2.05 -0.94 -2.82
CA VAL A 214 3.16 0.00 -2.64
C VAL A 214 3.42 0.74 -3.96
N ASN A 215 3.87 1.98 -3.89
CA ASN A 215 4.16 2.79 -5.07
C ASN A 215 5.35 2.25 -5.90
N ASN A 216 5.49 2.77 -7.11
CA ASN A 216 6.51 2.31 -8.05
C ASN A 216 7.94 2.76 -7.71
N ASP A 217 8.07 3.79 -6.86
CA ASP A 217 9.37 4.34 -6.45
C ASP A 217 10.03 3.51 -5.35
N HIS A 218 9.23 2.71 -4.63
CA HIS A 218 9.75 1.79 -3.64
C HIS A 218 10.68 0.76 -4.27
N THR A 219 11.80 0.47 -3.62
CA THR A 219 12.69 -0.62 -3.99
C THR A 219 12.39 -1.86 -3.14
N PHE A 220 12.21 -3.01 -3.80
CA PHE A 220 11.92 -4.28 -3.11
C PHE A 220 12.97 -4.56 -2.04
N ASP A 221 12.53 -5.10 -0.87
CA ASP A 221 13.34 -5.30 0.34
C ASP A 221 13.81 -3.98 1.00
N PHE A 222 13.23 -2.83 0.65
CA PHE A 222 13.69 -1.51 1.11
C PHE A 222 15.18 -1.26 0.79
N TYR A 223 15.68 -1.92 -0.23
CA TYR A 223 17.07 -1.78 -0.64
C TYR A 223 17.29 -0.42 -1.29
N GLY A 224 18.21 0.38 -0.75
CA GLY A 224 18.51 1.71 -1.31
C GLY A 224 17.50 2.82 -0.97
N ASP A 225 16.42 2.54 -0.26
CA ASP A 225 15.40 3.57 0.12
C ASP A 225 15.94 4.66 1.07
N ASN A 226 17.22 4.61 1.43
CA ASN A 226 17.93 5.59 2.27
C ASN A 226 18.68 6.66 1.48
N ASN A 227 18.61 6.69 0.15
CA ASN A 227 19.35 7.63 -0.69
C ASN A 227 18.55 8.88 -1.02
#